data_e5bcc35ff4826a6c9603628d147e9767
#
_entry.id   e5bcc35ff4826a6c9603628d147e9767
#
_cell.length_a   1.000
_cell.length_b   1.000
_cell.length_c   1.000
_cell.angle_alpha   90.00
_cell.angle_beta   90.00
_cell.angle_gamma   90.00
#
_symmetry.space_group_name_H-M   'P 1'
#
loop_
_entity.id
_entity.type
_entity.pdbx_description
1 polymer ?
#
loop_
_entity_poly.entity_id
_entity_poly.type
_entity_poly.pdbx_seq_one_letter_code
_entity_poly.pdbx_strand_id
1 'polypeptide(L)'
;HIMPLLAAVEESEEIKGLLILLNTVGGDVEAGLGIAELIAGMKKPTVSLVLGGGHSIGVPLAVAASKSFIAPSAAMTIHPVRLNGVVIGVPQTYNYFARIQERIVSFVTGHSNVSQEMYTKLMMQTDEIANDVGSVIYGEEAVDCGLIDSIGTLSDALDYLHERMN
;
A
#
# COMPACT_ATOMS: atom_id res chain seq x y z
N HIS A 1 10.74 -1.65 -14.75
CA HIS A 1 10.14 -2.85 -15.36
C HIS A 1 8.62 -2.92 -15.11
N ILE A 2 8.12 -2.54 -13.93
CA ILE A 2 6.69 -2.70 -13.55
C ILE A 2 5.80 -1.70 -14.28
N MET A 3 6.15 -0.42 -14.32
CA MET A 3 5.30 0.62 -14.93
C MET A 3 4.94 0.34 -16.39
N PRO A 4 5.89 -0.06 -17.29
CA PRO A 4 5.53 -0.44 -18.65
C PRO A 4 4.60 -1.65 -18.75
N LEU A 5 4.71 -2.61 -17.82
CA LEU A 5 3.81 -3.76 -17.75
C LEU A 5 2.39 -3.34 -17.37
N LEU A 6 2.24 -2.44 -16.39
CA LEU A 6 0.93 -1.91 -16.01
C LEU A 6 0.27 -1.14 -17.16
N ALA A 7 1.04 -0.32 -17.88
CA ALA A 7 0.55 0.37 -19.07
C ALA A 7 0.10 -0.62 -20.16
N ALA A 8 0.88 -1.69 -20.41
CA ALA A 8 0.53 -2.72 -21.36
C ALA A 8 -0.73 -3.50 -20.94
N VAL A 9 -0.91 -3.75 -19.64
CA VAL A 9 -2.13 -4.36 -19.11
C VAL A 9 -3.34 -3.46 -19.37
N GLU A 10 -3.24 -2.17 -19.11
CA GLU A 10 -4.34 -1.21 -19.32
C GLU A 10 -4.74 -1.12 -20.80
N GLU A 11 -3.77 -1.09 -21.71
CA GLU A 11 -4.02 -0.99 -23.16
C GLU A 11 -4.48 -2.29 -23.81
N SER A 12 -4.19 -3.46 -23.24
CA SER A 12 -4.51 -4.77 -23.84
C SER A 12 -6.00 -5.01 -23.90
N GLU A 13 -6.52 -5.36 -25.08
CA GLU A 13 -7.92 -5.79 -25.25
C GLU A 13 -8.19 -7.21 -24.69
N GLU A 14 -7.14 -8.03 -24.57
CA GLU A 14 -7.25 -9.42 -24.10
C GLU A 14 -7.24 -9.52 -22.57
N ILE A 15 -6.48 -8.67 -21.89
CA ILE A 15 -6.39 -8.65 -20.42
C ILE A 15 -7.59 -7.86 -19.87
N LYS A 16 -8.41 -8.50 -19.06
CA LYS A 16 -9.66 -7.92 -18.54
C LYS A 16 -9.56 -7.41 -17.11
N GLY A 17 -8.51 -7.74 -16.37
CA GLY A 17 -8.29 -7.32 -14.99
C GLY A 17 -6.87 -7.61 -14.52
N LEU A 18 -6.52 -7.14 -13.33
CA LEU A 18 -5.18 -7.27 -12.76
C LEU A 18 -5.25 -7.77 -11.33
N LEU A 19 -4.54 -8.86 -11.03
CA LEU A 19 -4.27 -9.33 -9.69
C LEU A 19 -2.83 -8.95 -9.30
N ILE A 20 -2.69 -8.22 -8.19
CA ILE A 20 -1.41 -7.80 -7.63
C ILE A 20 -1.12 -8.66 -6.39
N LEU A 21 -0.14 -9.53 -6.46
CA LEU A 21 0.34 -10.32 -5.32
C LEU A 21 1.47 -9.57 -4.63
N LEU A 22 1.28 -9.23 -3.35
CA LEU A 22 2.23 -8.45 -2.56
C LEU A 22 2.91 -9.30 -1.50
N ASN A 23 4.24 -9.33 -1.57
CA ASN A 23 5.11 -9.82 -0.51
C ASN A 23 6.39 -8.97 -0.56
N THR A 24 6.40 -7.85 0.15
CA THR A 24 7.45 -6.83 0.05
C THR A 24 7.82 -6.25 1.40
N VAL A 25 9.09 -5.95 1.57
CA VAL A 25 9.64 -5.22 2.72
C VAL A 25 9.57 -3.69 2.55
N GLY A 26 9.10 -3.23 1.39
CA GLY A 26 9.09 -1.83 1.01
C GLY A 26 10.23 -1.47 0.06
N GLY A 27 10.61 -0.20 0.00
CA GLY A 27 11.66 0.28 -0.89
C GLY A 27 11.59 1.77 -1.15
N ASP A 28 11.91 2.18 -2.37
CA ASP A 28 11.91 3.58 -2.79
C ASP A 28 10.48 4.15 -2.84
N VAL A 29 10.30 5.29 -2.17
CA VAL A 29 8.97 5.92 -2.02
C VAL A 29 8.43 6.43 -3.34
N GLU A 30 9.27 7.09 -4.17
CA GLU A 30 8.82 7.66 -5.44
C GLU A 30 8.44 6.56 -6.44
N ALA A 31 9.23 5.48 -6.48
CA ALA A 31 8.90 4.33 -7.31
C ALA A 31 7.60 3.64 -6.85
N GLY A 32 7.44 3.47 -5.55
CA GLY A 32 6.24 2.83 -4.98
C GLY A 32 4.98 3.66 -5.19
N LEU A 33 5.02 4.98 -4.93
CA LEU A 33 3.89 5.87 -5.19
C LEU A 33 3.55 5.93 -6.69
N GLY A 34 4.57 5.99 -7.57
CA GLY A 34 4.32 5.98 -9.01
C GLY A 34 3.62 4.72 -9.50
N ILE A 35 3.97 3.55 -8.95
CA ILE A 35 3.28 2.29 -9.25
C ILE A 35 1.87 2.29 -8.66
N ALA A 36 1.71 2.76 -7.43
CA ALA A 36 0.41 2.85 -6.77
C ALA A 36 -0.57 3.75 -7.54
N GLU A 37 -0.12 4.92 -8.01
CA GLU A 37 -0.92 5.83 -8.85
C GLU A 37 -1.33 5.18 -10.18
N LEU A 38 -0.44 4.42 -10.82
CA LEU A 38 -0.79 3.67 -12.03
C LEU A 38 -1.88 2.64 -11.76
N ILE A 39 -1.78 1.88 -10.67
CA ILE A 39 -2.78 0.88 -10.30
C ILE A 39 -4.12 1.56 -9.99
N ALA A 40 -4.11 2.62 -9.17
CA ALA A 40 -5.31 3.35 -8.78
C ALA A 40 -6.03 4.03 -9.96
N GLY A 41 -5.25 4.45 -10.97
CA GLY A 41 -5.77 5.07 -12.19
C GLY A 41 -6.28 4.10 -13.26
N MET A 42 -6.15 2.78 -13.06
CA MET A 42 -6.60 1.79 -14.05
C MET A 42 -8.13 1.76 -14.16
N LYS A 43 -8.62 1.66 -15.40
CA LYS A 43 -10.06 1.47 -15.69
C LYS A 43 -10.49 0.01 -15.53
N LYS A 44 -9.56 -0.91 -15.70
CA LYS A 44 -9.78 -2.33 -15.52
C LYS A 44 -9.93 -2.68 -14.04
N PRO A 45 -10.70 -3.71 -13.69
CA PRO A 45 -10.77 -4.22 -12.33
C PRO A 45 -9.39 -4.61 -11.82
N THR A 46 -9.03 -4.14 -10.64
CA THR A 46 -7.77 -4.46 -9.97
C THR A 46 -8.02 -5.04 -8.58
N VAL A 47 -7.26 -6.05 -8.22
CA VAL A 47 -7.31 -6.66 -6.89
C VAL A 47 -5.89 -6.77 -6.36
N SER A 48 -5.67 -6.42 -5.11
CA SER A 48 -4.43 -6.70 -4.39
C SER A 48 -4.62 -7.80 -3.36
N LEU A 49 -3.59 -8.60 -3.15
CA LEU A 49 -3.52 -9.60 -2.10
C LEU A 49 -2.17 -9.52 -1.40
N VAL A 50 -2.17 -9.14 -0.13
CA VAL A 50 -0.99 -9.18 0.74
C VAL A 50 -0.83 -10.59 1.28
N LEU A 51 0.27 -11.28 0.93
CA LEU A 51 0.51 -12.68 1.27
C LEU A 51 1.37 -12.86 2.53
N GLY A 52 2.55 -12.27 2.57
CA GLY A 52 3.46 -12.36 3.72
C GLY A 52 3.67 -10.99 4.35
N GLY A 53 4.26 -10.07 3.60
CA GLY A 53 4.51 -8.70 4.05
C GLY A 53 4.02 -7.65 3.05
N GLY A 54 3.35 -6.61 3.58
CA GLY A 54 3.02 -5.39 2.84
C GLY A 54 3.61 -4.18 3.56
N HIS A 55 4.94 -4.18 3.74
CA HIS A 55 5.60 -3.25 4.65
C HIS A 55 5.95 -1.92 3.97
N SER A 56 5.91 -0.82 4.75
CA SER A 56 6.38 0.50 4.33
C SER A 56 5.65 0.99 3.07
N ILE A 57 6.35 1.26 1.96
CA ILE A 57 5.72 1.68 0.69
C ILE A 57 4.87 0.55 0.05
N GLY A 58 4.90 -0.66 0.58
CA GLY A 58 3.96 -1.73 0.26
C GLY A 58 2.52 -1.41 0.68
N VAL A 59 2.32 -0.55 1.69
CA VAL A 59 0.98 -0.13 2.15
C VAL A 59 0.22 0.64 1.06
N PRO A 60 0.74 1.71 0.46
CA PRO A 60 0.10 2.35 -0.68
C PRO A 60 -0.17 1.39 -1.85
N LEU A 61 0.75 0.47 -2.14
CA LEU A 61 0.55 -0.53 -3.20
C LEU A 61 -0.63 -1.46 -2.90
N ALA A 62 -0.81 -1.84 -1.64
CA ALA A 62 -1.91 -2.70 -1.23
C ALA A 62 -3.28 -2.04 -1.38
N VAL A 63 -3.39 -0.75 -1.04
CA VAL A 63 -4.66 -0.01 -1.10
C VAL A 63 -4.96 0.60 -2.46
N ALA A 64 -4.02 0.58 -3.40
CA ALA A 64 -4.18 1.18 -4.73
C ALA A 64 -5.18 0.43 -5.62
N ALA A 65 -5.40 -0.86 -5.39
CA ALA A 65 -6.34 -1.67 -6.16
C ALA A 65 -7.80 -1.36 -5.79
N SER A 66 -8.72 -1.64 -6.71
CA SER A 66 -10.16 -1.45 -6.49
C SER A 66 -10.72 -2.29 -5.33
N LYS A 67 -10.04 -3.38 -5.01
CA LYS A 67 -10.31 -4.26 -3.87
C LYS A 67 -9.01 -4.80 -3.29
N SER A 68 -8.87 -4.73 -1.98
CA SER A 68 -7.70 -5.23 -1.27
C SER A 68 -8.04 -6.42 -0.37
N PHE A 69 -7.17 -7.43 -0.41
CA PHE A 69 -7.20 -8.59 0.48
C PHE A 69 -5.88 -8.73 1.23
N ILE A 70 -5.95 -9.31 2.41
CA ILE A 70 -4.79 -9.69 3.20
C ILE A 70 -4.94 -11.12 3.70
N ALA A 71 -3.89 -11.94 3.57
CA ALA A 71 -3.87 -13.27 4.14
C ALA A 71 -3.88 -13.22 5.68
N PRO A 72 -4.50 -14.18 6.38
CA PRO A 72 -4.65 -14.15 7.85
C PRO A 72 -3.33 -14.00 8.61
N SER A 73 -2.24 -14.58 8.09
CA SER A 73 -0.91 -14.53 8.70
C SER A 73 -0.02 -13.41 8.19
N ALA A 74 -0.50 -12.62 7.23
CA ALA A 74 0.28 -11.52 6.66
C ALA A 74 0.35 -10.33 7.62
N ALA A 75 1.42 -9.54 7.49
CA ALA A 75 1.67 -8.37 8.30
C ALA A 75 1.95 -7.14 7.44
N MET A 76 1.62 -5.97 7.97
CA MET A 76 1.92 -4.69 7.35
C MET A 76 2.62 -3.79 8.37
N THR A 77 3.73 -3.17 7.96
CA THR A 77 4.44 -2.20 8.80
C THR A 77 4.16 -0.80 8.30
N ILE A 78 3.64 0.03 9.19
CA ILE A 78 3.36 1.45 8.96
C ILE A 78 4.36 2.25 9.79
N HIS A 79 5.17 3.08 9.14
CA HIS A 79 6.18 3.89 9.80
C HIS A 79 6.41 5.22 9.06
N PRO A 80 6.98 6.25 9.72
CA PRO A 80 7.34 7.50 9.06
C PRO A 80 8.40 7.29 7.98
N VAL A 81 8.47 8.22 7.03
CA VAL A 81 9.55 8.24 6.03
C VAL A 81 10.91 8.30 6.72
N ARG A 82 11.84 7.45 6.30
CA ARG A 82 13.20 7.36 6.84
C ARG A 82 14.19 7.92 5.85
N LEU A 83 15.20 8.63 6.38
CA LEU A 83 16.33 9.15 5.63
C LEU A 83 17.62 8.48 6.10
N ASN A 84 18.40 7.97 5.15
CA ASN A 84 19.79 7.59 5.37
C ASN A 84 20.69 8.51 4.56
N GLY A 85 21.60 9.23 5.20
CA GLY A 85 22.56 10.09 4.51
C GLY A 85 22.94 11.36 5.26
N VAL A 86 23.68 12.23 4.59
CA VAL A 86 24.07 13.53 5.10
C VAL A 86 22.93 14.53 4.92
N VAL A 87 22.57 15.22 5.98
CA VAL A 87 21.56 16.28 5.95
C VAL A 87 22.26 17.63 5.76
N ILE A 88 21.95 18.31 4.66
CA ILE A 88 22.39 19.68 4.37
C ILE A 88 21.16 20.57 4.36
N GLY A 89 21.10 21.60 5.22
CA GLY A 89 19.93 22.47 5.35
C GLY A 89 18.79 21.76 6.11
N VAL A 90 18.91 21.71 7.43
CA VAL A 90 17.97 20.97 8.31
C VAL A 90 16.51 21.36 8.12
N PRO A 91 16.10 22.64 8.08
CA PRO A 91 14.70 23.01 7.88
C PRO A 91 14.16 22.60 6.51
N GLN A 92 14.96 22.74 5.46
CA GLN A 92 14.56 22.40 4.09
C GLN A 92 14.40 20.88 3.93
N THR A 93 15.30 20.10 4.53
CA THR A 93 15.24 18.64 4.53
C THR A 93 14.00 18.16 5.30
N TYR A 94 13.74 18.71 6.48
CA TYR A 94 12.54 18.40 7.26
C TYR A 94 11.26 18.68 6.45
N ASN A 95 11.16 19.87 5.86
CA ASN A 95 9.98 20.25 5.07
C ASN A 95 9.79 19.34 3.84
N TYR A 96 10.87 18.94 3.20
CA TYR A 96 10.82 18.01 2.07
C TYR A 96 10.26 16.64 2.47
N PHE A 97 10.79 16.05 3.55
CA PHE A 97 10.31 14.74 4.02
C PHE A 97 8.91 14.80 4.63
N ALA A 98 8.54 15.90 5.29
CA ALA A 98 7.17 16.12 5.74
C ALA A 98 6.16 16.06 4.59
N ARG A 99 6.48 16.72 3.46
CA ARG A 99 5.63 16.67 2.25
C ARG A 99 5.56 15.28 1.63
N ILE A 100 6.65 14.52 1.62
CA ILE A 100 6.62 13.13 1.15
C ILE A 100 5.69 12.30 2.03
N GLN A 101 5.80 12.44 3.35
CA GLN A 101 4.94 11.74 4.29
C GLN A 101 3.46 12.11 4.11
N GLU A 102 3.15 13.39 3.93
CA GLU A 102 1.79 13.86 3.63
C GLU A 102 1.23 13.24 2.36
N ARG A 103 2.03 13.08 1.30
CA ARG A 103 1.62 12.39 0.07
C ARG A 103 1.24 10.94 0.33
N ILE A 104 2.03 10.21 1.12
CA ILE A 104 1.73 8.83 1.49
C ILE A 104 0.43 8.75 2.29
N VAL A 105 0.29 9.59 3.33
CA VAL A 105 -0.93 9.65 4.17
C VAL A 105 -2.15 9.93 3.31
N SER A 106 -2.09 10.95 2.46
CA SER A 106 -3.20 11.34 1.58
C SER A 106 -3.57 10.24 0.58
N PHE A 107 -2.58 9.57 0.00
CA PHE A 107 -2.84 8.46 -0.90
C PHE A 107 -3.53 7.30 -0.19
N VAL A 108 -2.99 6.85 0.95
CA VAL A 108 -3.54 5.72 1.69
C VAL A 108 -4.96 5.98 2.18
N THR A 109 -5.20 7.15 2.77
CA THR A 109 -6.53 7.51 3.28
C THR A 109 -7.55 7.81 2.17
N GLY A 110 -7.08 8.19 0.99
CA GLY A 110 -7.93 8.37 -0.18
C GLY A 110 -8.32 7.07 -0.89
N HIS A 111 -7.60 5.97 -0.64
CA HIS A 111 -7.79 4.67 -1.29
C HIS A 111 -8.14 3.54 -0.32
N SER A 112 -8.48 3.86 0.92
CA SER A 112 -8.91 2.91 1.95
C SER A 112 -9.95 3.55 2.87
N ASN A 113 -10.50 2.77 3.80
CA ASN A 113 -11.45 3.27 4.80
C ASN A 113 -10.77 3.71 6.11
N VAL A 114 -9.44 3.62 6.20
CA VAL A 114 -8.72 4.07 7.39
C VAL A 114 -8.78 5.59 7.52
N SER A 115 -9.11 6.10 8.72
CA SER A 115 -9.09 7.54 8.94
C SER A 115 -7.66 8.07 8.97
N GLN A 116 -7.48 9.35 8.60
CA GLN A 116 -6.17 10.01 8.69
C GLN A 116 -5.62 10.00 10.11
N GLU A 117 -6.49 10.18 11.11
CA GLU A 117 -6.12 10.14 12.52
C GLU A 117 -5.58 8.76 12.91
N MET A 118 -6.31 7.69 12.56
CA MET A 118 -5.88 6.32 12.85
C MET A 118 -4.58 5.97 12.13
N TYR A 119 -4.46 6.28 10.85
CA TYR A 119 -3.25 5.99 10.08
C TYR A 119 -2.03 6.74 10.61
N THR A 120 -2.19 8.02 10.97
CA THR A 120 -1.13 8.82 11.59
C THR A 120 -0.76 8.29 12.98
N LYS A 121 -1.74 7.86 13.78
CA LYS A 121 -1.48 7.24 15.08
C LYS A 121 -0.64 5.97 14.93
N LEU A 122 -1.01 5.06 14.02
CA LEU A 122 -0.23 3.85 13.74
C LEU A 122 1.19 4.17 13.26
N MET A 123 1.34 5.19 12.40
CA MET A 123 2.62 5.63 11.87
C MET A 123 3.55 6.16 12.94
N MET A 124 3.04 6.85 13.96
CA MET A 124 3.81 7.55 14.97
C MET A 124 3.91 6.81 16.30
N GLN A 125 3.42 5.58 16.38
CA GLN A 125 3.46 4.76 17.59
C GLN A 125 4.90 4.39 17.96
N THR A 126 5.20 4.35 19.28
CA THR A 126 6.57 4.09 19.79
C THR A 126 6.64 2.90 20.74
N ASP A 127 5.54 2.16 20.89
CA ASP A 127 5.40 1.10 21.89
C ASP A 127 5.89 -0.27 21.41
N GLU A 128 6.17 -0.40 20.12
CA GLU A 128 6.64 -1.64 19.53
C GLU A 128 8.16 -1.73 19.45
N ILE A 129 8.72 -2.79 20.05
CA ILE A 129 10.17 -3.03 20.14
C ILE A 129 10.83 -3.26 18.77
N ALA A 130 10.09 -3.76 17.80
CA ALA A 130 10.63 -4.09 16.48
C ALA A 130 10.96 -2.89 15.60
N ASN A 131 10.41 -1.71 15.91
CA ASN A 131 10.62 -0.47 15.18
C ASN A 131 10.78 0.68 16.18
N ASP A 132 11.69 1.61 15.91
CA ASP A 132 11.84 2.82 16.74
C ASP A 132 10.56 3.65 16.75
N VAL A 133 9.91 3.78 15.59
CA VAL A 133 8.64 4.46 15.38
C VAL A 133 7.84 3.74 14.32
N GLY A 134 6.57 3.49 14.59
CA GLY A 134 5.64 2.83 13.69
C GLY A 134 4.92 1.66 14.33
N SER A 135 4.09 0.99 13.57
CA SER A 135 3.31 -0.17 14.01
C SER A 135 3.42 -1.31 13.02
N VAL A 136 3.39 -2.53 13.54
CA VAL A 136 3.16 -3.75 12.77
C VAL A 136 1.74 -4.20 13.04
N ILE A 137 0.91 -4.27 12.02
CA ILE A 137 -0.47 -4.76 12.11
C ILE A 137 -0.63 -6.05 11.30
N TYR A 138 -1.44 -6.94 11.78
CA TYR A 138 -1.69 -8.24 11.17
C TYR A 138 -3.05 -8.27 10.45
N GLY A 139 -3.36 -9.36 9.76
CA GLY A 139 -4.50 -9.47 8.87
C GLY A 139 -5.81 -8.90 9.41
N GLU A 140 -6.26 -9.36 10.60
CA GLU A 140 -7.50 -8.88 11.23
C GLU A 140 -7.42 -7.39 11.60
N GLU A 141 -6.32 -6.95 12.19
CA GLU A 141 -6.12 -5.55 12.59
C GLU A 141 -6.11 -4.61 11.38
N ALA A 142 -5.54 -5.05 10.24
CA ALA A 142 -5.52 -4.27 9.01
C ALA A 142 -6.93 -4.07 8.42
N VAL A 143 -7.81 -5.05 8.59
CA VAL A 143 -9.21 -4.95 8.17
C VAL A 143 -10.02 -4.14 9.17
N ASP A 144 -9.86 -4.39 10.47
CA ASP A 144 -10.62 -3.72 11.52
C ASP A 144 -10.36 -2.20 11.55
N CYS A 145 -9.13 -1.77 11.30
CA CYS A 145 -8.81 -0.34 11.20
C CYS A 145 -9.23 0.30 9.86
N GLY A 146 -9.73 -0.48 8.91
CA GLY A 146 -10.19 -0.01 7.60
C GLY A 146 -9.06 0.19 6.57
N LEU A 147 -7.84 -0.29 6.84
CA LEU A 147 -6.73 -0.17 5.89
C LEU A 147 -6.90 -1.12 4.71
N ILE A 148 -7.27 -2.37 4.97
CA ILE A 148 -7.52 -3.41 3.95
C ILE A 148 -9.00 -3.79 4.00
N ASP A 149 -9.58 -4.09 2.84
CA ASP A 149 -11.03 -4.35 2.74
C ASP A 149 -11.45 -5.68 3.35
N SER A 150 -10.66 -6.73 3.20
CA SER A 150 -11.06 -8.06 3.63
C SER A 150 -9.86 -8.98 3.90
N ILE A 151 -10.02 -9.90 4.85
CA ILE A 151 -9.17 -11.08 4.92
C ILE A 151 -9.56 -12.00 3.77
N GLY A 152 -8.58 -12.61 3.11
CA GLY A 152 -8.86 -13.53 2.03
C GLY A 152 -7.63 -14.26 1.52
N THR A 153 -7.93 -15.23 0.67
CA THR A 153 -6.98 -16.12 0.00
C THR A 153 -6.82 -15.73 -1.47
N LEU A 154 -5.98 -16.47 -2.19
CA LEU A 154 -5.88 -16.34 -3.64
C LEU A 154 -7.22 -16.63 -4.33
N SER A 155 -7.97 -17.62 -3.86
CA SER A 155 -9.28 -17.95 -4.43
C SER A 155 -10.26 -16.80 -4.27
N ASP A 156 -10.34 -16.21 -3.07
CA ASP A 156 -11.24 -15.06 -2.83
C ASP A 156 -10.90 -13.86 -3.73
N ALA A 157 -9.61 -13.59 -3.91
CA ALA A 157 -9.13 -12.51 -4.77
C ALA A 157 -9.45 -12.76 -6.25
N LEU A 158 -9.28 -14.00 -6.72
CA LEU A 158 -9.61 -14.41 -8.10
C LEU A 158 -11.12 -14.41 -8.35
N ASP A 159 -11.91 -14.92 -7.42
CA ASP A 159 -13.37 -14.94 -7.54
C ASP A 159 -13.92 -13.52 -7.65
N TYR A 160 -13.48 -12.60 -6.78
CA TYR A 160 -13.85 -11.20 -6.87
C TYR A 160 -13.46 -10.58 -8.22
N LEU A 161 -12.25 -10.87 -8.72
CA LEU A 161 -11.78 -10.33 -9.99
C LEU A 161 -12.61 -10.88 -11.16
N HIS A 162 -12.90 -12.18 -11.19
CA HIS A 162 -13.72 -12.82 -12.23
C HIS A 162 -15.13 -12.24 -12.28
N GLU A 163 -15.76 -11.96 -11.13
CA GLU A 163 -17.08 -11.33 -11.08
C GLU A 163 -17.11 -9.94 -11.71
N ARG A 164 -15.99 -9.21 -11.69
CA ARG A 164 -15.87 -7.83 -12.20
C ARG A 164 -15.43 -7.75 -13.65
N MET A 165 -14.89 -8.85 -14.20
CA MET A 165 -14.48 -8.94 -15.61
C MET A 165 -15.62 -9.36 -16.57
N ASN A 166 -16.77 -9.77 -16.04
CA ASN A 166 -17.97 -10.17 -16.80
C ASN A 166 -18.92 -8.94 -17.01
#